data_1c0bc642af5c42ae412cdd42905398c3
#
_entry.id   1c0bc642af5c42ae412cdd42905398c3
#
_cell.length_a   1.000
_cell.length_b   1.000
_cell.length_c   1.000
_cell.angle_alpha   90.00
_cell.angle_beta   90.00
_cell.angle_gamma   90.00
#
_symmetry.space_group_name_H-M   'P 1'
#
loop_
_entity.id
_entity.type
_entity.pdbx_description
1 polymer ?
#
loop_
_entity_poly.entity_id
_entity_poly.type
_entity_poly.pdbx_seq_one_letter_code
_entity_poly.pdbx_strand_id
1 'polypeptide(L)'
;MPKKTYKDFETKKTIHFNITREAHSRLRIECFKKRVSMQEVFEEVSQRIASESPDMVDLIDDLSQRKRDGIIKKLSESDVESLFNVIEKENPLAK
;
A
#
# COMPACT_ATOMS: atom_id res chain seq x y z
N MET A 1 -12.51 -27.95 -1.73
CA MET A 1 -13.08 -26.80 -1.12
C MET A 1 -13.98 -26.01 -2.02
N PRO A 2 -15.02 -26.62 -2.40
CA PRO A 2 -15.95 -25.94 -3.32
C PRO A 2 -16.49 -24.65 -2.76
N LYS A 3 -16.78 -24.67 -1.48
CA LYS A 3 -17.32 -23.51 -0.83
C LYS A 3 -16.34 -22.34 -0.88
N LYS A 4 -15.08 -22.63 -0.69
CA LYS A 4 -14.07 -21.59 -0.71
C LYS A 4 -13.92 -21.00 -2.09
N THR A 5 -13.91 -21.85 -3.08
CA THR A 5 -13.80 -21.39 -4.45
C THR A 5 -14.95 -20.47 -4.80
N TYR A 6 -16.10 -20.84 -4.37
CA TYR A 6 -17.30 -20.07 -4.64
C TYR A 6 -17.18 -18.67 -4.01
N LYS A 7 -16.73 -18.64 -2.78
CA LYS A 7 -16.59 -17.37 -2.09
C LYS A 7 -15.52 -16.50 -2.72
N ASP A 8 -14.40 -17.09 -3.11
CA ASP A 8 -13.35 -16.35 -3.75
C ASP A 8 -13.86 -15.66 -4.99
N PHE A 9 -14.66 -16.36 -5.76
CA PHE A 9 -15.19 -15.79 -6.97
C PHE A 9 -16.05 -14.58 -6.70
N GLU A 10 -16.84 -14.63 -5.63
CA GLU A 10 -17.75 -13.56 -5.32
C GLU A 10 -17.08 -12.37 -4.65
N THR A 11 -15.97 -12.60 -3.99
CA THR A 11 -15.37 -11.56 -3.16
C THR A 11 -14.14 -10.92 -3.78
N LYS A 12 -13.73 -11.38 -4.94
CA LYS A 12 -12.56 -10.78 -5.57
C LYS A 12 -12.87 -9.39 -6.07
N LYS A 13 -11.90 -8.54 -5.95
CA LYS A 13 -12.03 -7.16 -6.39
C LYS A 13 -10.82 -6.79 -7.24
N THR A 14 -11.06 -5.88 -8.15
CA THR A 14 -9.99 -5.35 -8.99
C THR A 14 -9.50 -4.05 -8.39
N ILE A 15 -8.19 -3.91 -8.30
CA ILE A 15 -7.57 -2.73 -7.73
C ILE A 15 -6.66 -2.12 -8.77
N HIS A 16 -6.75 -0.80 -8.91
CA HIS A 16 -5.89 -0.04 -9.82
C HIS A 16 -5.11 0.97 -9.02
N PHE A 17 -3.82 1.04 -9.27
CA PHE A 17 -2.98 2.05 -8.64
C PHE A 17 -1.72 2.24 -9.47
N ASN A 18 -1.07 3.37 -9.26
CA ASN A 18 0.13 3.72 -10.00
C ASN A 18 1.35 3.51 -9.14
N ILE A 19 2.40 2.98 -9.75
CA ILE A 19 3.69 2.88 -9.09
C ILE A 19 4.73 3.45 -10.05
N THR A 20 5.90 3.77 -9.52
CA THR A 20 6.92 4.33 -10.36
C THR A 20 7.38 3.30 -11.38
N ARG A 21 7.88 3.82 -12.51
CA ARG A 21 8.35 2.93 -13.56
C ARG A 21 9.48 2.04 -13.08
N GLU A 22 10.37 2.60 -12.29
CA GLU A 22 11.49 1.82 -11.78
C GLU A 22 11.03 0.70 -10.86
N ALA A 23 10.10 1.01 -9.95
CA ALA A 23 9.57 -0.01 -9.04
C ALA A 23 8.87 -1.11 -9.82
N HIS A 24 8.13 -0.72 -10.84
CA HIS A 24 7.43 -1.70 -11.67
C HIS A 24 8.40 -2.63 -12.38
N SER A 25 9.45 -2.04 -12.95
CA SER A 25 10.44 -2.84 -13.66
C SER A 25 11.13 -3.83 -12.74
N ARG A 26 11.55 -3.37 -11.57
CA ARG A 26 12.22 -4.23 -10.62
C ARG A 26 11.30 -5.32 -10.11
N LEU A 27 10.05 -4.97 -9.85
CA LEU A 27 9.08 -5.96 -9.41
C LEU A 27 8.90 -7.04 -10.48
N ARG A 28 8.78 -6.64 -11.74
CA ARG A 28 8.63 -7.60 -12.81
C ARG A 28 9.82 -8.55 -12.89
N ILE A 29 11.02 -8.00 -12.78
CA ILE A 29 12.22 -8.80 -12.86
C ILE A 29 12.28 -9.81 -11.72
N GLU A 30 12.00 -9.37 -10.50
CA GLU A 30 12.03 -10.28 -9.37
C GLU A 30 10.97 -11.37 -9.48
N CYS A 31 9.78 -10.99 -9.93
CA CYS A 31 8.73 -11.98 -10.11
C CYS A 31 9.12 -13.00 -11.16
N PHE A 32 9.72 -12.53 -12.24
CA PHE A 32 10.15 -13.44 -13.30
C PHE A 32 11.20 -14.42 -12.81
N LYS A 33 12.18 -13.88 -12.07
CA LYS A 33 13.26 -14.72 -11.54
C LYS A 33 12.74 -15.78 -10.58
N LYS A 34 11.75 -15.44 -9.80
CA LYS A 34 11.22 -16.35 -8.78
C LYS A 34 10.02 -17.12 -9.24
N ARG A 35 9.59 -16.90 -10.47
CA ARG A 35 8.49 -17.61 -11.10
C ARG A 35 7.17 -17.42 -10.35
N VAL A 36 6.92 -16.21 -9.94
CA VAL A 36 5.63 -15.84 -9.36
C VAL A 36 5.08 -14.67 -10.16
N SER A 37 3.78 -14.49 -10.11
CA SER A 37 3.16 -13.38 -10.81
C SER A 37 3.05 -12.18 -9.88
N MET A 38 2.93 -10.99 -10.47
CA MET A 38 2.72 -9.81 -9.65
C MET A 38 1.41 -9.91 -8.87
N GLN A 39 0.40 -10.51 -9.48
CA GLN A 39 -0.86 -10.70 -8.78
C GLN A 39 -0.68 -11.59 -7.55
N GLU A 40 0.11 -12.65 -7.67
CA GLU A 40 0.37 -13.52 -6.53
C GLU A 40 1.08 -12.77 -5.42
N VAL A 41 2.03 -11.91 -5.79
CA VAL A 41 2.75 -11.14 -4.79
C VAL A 41 1.81 -10.19 -4.06
N PHE A 42 0.98 -9.48 -4.81
CA PHE A 42 0.08 -8.52 -4.18
C PHE A 42 -1.01 -9.20 -3.36
N GLU A 43 -1.45 -10.36 -3.80
CA GLU A 43 -2.42 -11.13 -3.03
C GLU A 43 -1.81 -11.54 -1.69
N GLU A 44 -0.58 -12.04 -1.74
CA GLU A 44 0.09 -12.49 -0.51
C GLU A 44 0.35 -11.32 0.42
N VAL A 45 0.81 -10.19 -0.12
CA VAL A 45 1.05 -9.00 0.70
C VAL A 45 -0.23 -8.56 1.38
N SER A 46 -1.32 -8.55 0.61
CA SER A 46 -2.60 -8.12 1.16
C SER A 46 -3.06 -9.05 2.29
N GLN A 47 -2.87 -10.35 2.10
CA GLN A 47 -3.26 -11.31 3.13
C GLN A 47 -2.42 -11.15 4.39
N ARG A 48 -1.14 -10.89 4.23
CA ARG A 48 -0.27 -10.69 5.39
C ARG A 48 -0.64 -9.43 6.15
N ILE A 49 -1.02 -8.40 5.41
CA ILE A 49 -1.48 -7.18 6.06
C ILE A 49 -2.74 -7.46 6.86
N ALA A 50 -3.68 -8.21 6.27
CA ALA A 50 -4.93 -8.52 6.93
C ALA A 50 -4.73 -9.35 8.17
N SER A 51 -3.73 -10.22 8.18
CA SER A 51 -3.46 -11.07 9.33
C SER A 51 -2.47 -10.43 10.30
N GLU A 52 -2.08 -9.18 10.03
CA GLU A 52 -1.18 -8.42 10.90
C GLU A 52 0.17 -9.11 11.11
N SER A 53 0.69 -9.62 10.04
CA SER A 53 2.01 -10.21 10.03
C SER A 53 3.04 -9.14 10.45
N PRO A 54 3.99 -9.45 11.33
CA PRO A 54 4.90 -8.42 11.86
C PRO A 54 5.66 -7.64 10.81
N ASP A 55 6.11 -8.31 9.76
CA ASP A 55 6.85 -7.60 8.72
C ASP A 55 5.96 -6.62 7.97
N MET A 56 4.69 -6.94 7.79
CA MET A 56 3.77 -6.05 7.12
C MET A 56 3.34 -4.90 8.02
N VAL A 57 3.16 -5.19 9.31
CA VAL A 57 2.86 -4.15 10.27
C VAL A 57 4.00 -3.14 10.30
N ASP A 58 5.23 -3.65 10.33
CA ASP A 58 6.40 -2.77 10.32
C ASP A 58 6.47 -1.94 9.06
N LEU A 59 6.13 -2.53 7.93
CA LEU A 59 6.14 -1.80 6.67
C LEU A 59 5.17 -0.63 6.69
N ILE A 60 3.96 -0.88 7.16
CA ILE A 60 2.94 0.16 7.20
C ILE A 60 3.29 1.22 8.23
N ASP A 61 3.81 0.80 9.37
CA ASP A 61 4.24 1.74 10.41
C ASP A 61 5.36 2.63 9.89
N ASP A 62 6.29 2.07 9.16
CA ASP A 62 7.37 2.83 8.59
C ASP A 62 6.86 3.87 7.60
N LEU A 63 5.93 3.46 6.74
CA LEU A 63 5.33 4.39 5.80
C LEU A 63 4.60 5.51 6.53
N SER A 64 3.85 5.15 7.56
CA SER A 64 3.11 6.11 8.34
C SER A 64 4.05 7.12 8.98
N GLN A 65 5.15 6.63 9.54
CA GLN A 65 6.12 7.50 10.17
C GLN A 65 6.76 8.46 9.18
N ARG A 66 7.13 7.94 8.02
CA ARG A 66 7.74 8.80 7.01
C ARG A 66 6.79 9.88 6.51
N LYS A 67 5.52 9.54 6.39
CA LYS A 67 4.54 10.54 6.00
C LYS A 67 4.39 11.61 7.07
N ARG A 68 4.38 11.21 8.32
CA ARG A 68 4.30 12.18 9.41
C ARG A 68 5.50 13.09 9.42
N ASP A 69 6.68 12.52 9.22
CA ASP A 69 7.90 13.32 9.18
C ASP A 69 7.85 14.32 8.03
N GLY A 70 7.35 13.90 6.89
CA GLY A 70 7.20 14.80 5.76
C GLY A 70 6.24 15.93 6.03
N ILE A 71 5.16 15.64 6.75
CA ILE A 71 4.19 16.67 7.11
C ILE A 71 4.80 17.65 8.09
N ILE A 72 5.52 17.14 9.07
CA ILE A 72 6.17 18.00 10.06
C ILE A 72 7.19 18.90 9.38
N LYS A 73 7.93 18.34 8.43
CA LYS A 73 8.90 19.13 7.71
C LYS A 73 8.24 20.26 6.93
N LYS A 74 7.12 19.95 6.30
CA LYS A 74 6.38 20.97 5.58
C LYS A 74 5.87 22.05 6.51
N LEU A 75 5.46 21.67 7.70
CA LEU A 75 4.99 22.64 8.68
C LEU A 75 6.06 23.63 9.04
N SER A 76 7.29 23.15 9.19
CA SER A 76 8.37 24.05 9.55
C SER A 76 8.73 25.02 8.43
N GLU A 77 8.29 24.73 7.22
CA GLU A 77 8.59 25.58 6.07
C GLU A 77 7.38 26.37 5.58
N SER A 78 6.20 25.99 6.04
CA SER A 78 4.96 26.59 5.57
C SER A 78 4.11 27.01 6.74
N ASP A 79 3.03 27.72 6.44
CA ASP A 79 2.11 28.12 7.50
C ASP A 79 1.19 26.97 7.86
N VAL A 80 0.40 27.22 8.91
CA VAL A 80 -0.49 26.18 9.45
C VAL A 80 -1.56 25.80 8.45
N GLU A 81 -1.99 26.75 7.67
CA GLU A 81 -3.04 26.47 6.69
C GLU A 81 -2.59 25.46 5.65
N SER A 82 -1.36 25.61 5.19
CA SER A 82 -0.80 24.64 4.24
C SER A 82 -0.75 23.24 4.86
N LEU A 83 -0.41 23.19 6.13
CA LEU A 83 -0.36 21.91 6.82
C LEU A 83 -1.73 21.28 6.88
N PHE A 84 -2.75 22.04 7.19
CA PHE A 84 -4.10 21.48 7.21
C PHE A 84 -4.52 20.97 5.87
N ASN A 85 -4.18 21.67 4.82
CA ASN A 85 -4.50 21.20 3.47
C ASN A 85 -3.82 19.90 3.16
N VAL A 86 -2.58 19.74 3.56
CA VAL A 86 -1.85 18.51 3.32
C VAL A 86 -2.49 17.36 4.07
N ILE A 87 -2.82 17.58 5.32
CA ILE A 87 -3.42 16.53 6.14
C ILE A 87 -4.75 16.09 5.55
N GLU A 88 -5.56 17.05 5.13
CA GLU A 88 -6.86 16.73 4.57
C GLU A 88 -6.74 15.90 3.31
N LYS A 89 -5.78 16.24 2.47
CA LYS A 89 -5.57 15.50 1.24
C LYS A 89 -5.12 14.08 1.48
N GLU A 90 -4.33 13.89 2.53
CA GLU A 90 -3.76 12.59 2.81
C GLU A 90 -4.67 11.71 3.63
N ASN A 91 -5.73 12.25 4.15
CA ASN A 91 -6.61 11.51 5.04
C ASN A 91 -7.66 10.73 4.23
N PRO A 92 -7.57 9.41 4.21
CA PRO A 92 -8.52 8.61 3.42
C PRO A 92 -9.94 8.70 3.95
N LEU A 93 -10.12 9.14 5.18
CA LEU A 93 -11.46 9.26 5.75
C LEU A 93 -12.13 10.57 5.40
N ALA A 94 -11.41 11.47 4.78
CA ALA A 94 -11.93 12.79 4.43
C ALA A 94 -12.77 12.79 3.17
N LYS A 95 -12.97 11.67 2.57
CA LYS A 95 -13.71 11.60 1.31
C LYS A 95 -15.17 11.91 1.42
#